data_e8b1ba70a3b1701b440cb1041b02b26c
#
_entry.id   e8b1ba70a3b1701b440cb1041b02b26c
#
_cell.length_a   1.000
_cell.length_b   1.000
_cell.length_c   1.000
_cell.angle_alpha   90.00
_cell.angle_beta   90.00
_cell.angle_gamma   90.00
#
_symmetry.space_group_name_H-M   'P 1'
#
loop_
_entity.id
_entity.type
_entity.pdbx_description
1 polymer ?
#
loop_
_entity_poly.entity_id
_entity_poly.type
_entity_poly.pdbx_seq_one_letter_code
_entity_poly.pdbx_strand_id
1 'polypeptide(L)'
;LEYIIAAQIAGGHVMLADAHGVGKTSLARALAGSIRWVKDEALSDAADSQGIKHFSRIQCTVDLLPQDILGFSRFLGSSSQLTFIPGPIFAHYVLCDEINLLTPKTQGSFFQAMEEQTVTVESNTYELPDPFFIISTMNLKGVHLFPLPAPQLDRFMVQLSMGYPDSRDEASIIKQHGRDDAWSRFAPVITSSEMLQWQRLVDGVSIHNDIVDYIVACVRQTRHHPDVLMGASPRTGVKVSR
;
A
#
# COMPACT_ATOMS: atom_id res chain seq x y z
N LEU A 1 10.79 -10.66 -0.69
CA LEU A 1 11.02 -9.47 0.14
C LEU A 1 11.67 -8.35 -0.67
N GLU A 2 12.73 -8.64 -1.45
CA GLU A 2 13.47 -7.65 -2.26
C GLU A 2 12.58 -6.78 -3.15
N TYR A 3 11.65 -7.39 -3.90
CA TYR A 3 10.71 -6.66 -4.75
C TYR A 3 9.78 -5.72 -3.98
N ILE A 4 9.42 -6.06 -2.74
CA ILE A 4 8.59 -5.19 -1.89
C ILE A 4 9.41 -3.98 -1.45
N ILE A 5 10.66 -4.19 -1.04
CA ILE A 5 11.58 -3.12 -0.65
C ILE A 5 11.89 -2.22 -1.85
N ALA A 6 12.17 -2.81 -3.03
CA ALA A 6 12.38 -2.06 -4.26
C ALA A 6 11.17 -1.19 -4.62
N ALA A 7 9.96 -1.77 -4.58
CA ALA A 7 8.72 -1.03 -4.83
C ALA A 7 8.53 0.13 -3.82
N GLN A 8 8.86 -0.09 -2.56
CA GLN A 8 8.78 0.93 -1.52
C GLN A 8 9.77 2.08 -1.75
N ILE A 9 11.03 1.75 -2.11
CA ILE A 9 12.05 2.76 -2.44
C ILE A 9 11.67 3.53 -3.70
N ALA A 10 11.04 2.88 -4.67
CA ALA A 10 10.52 3.52 -5.88
C ALA A 10 9.19 4.28 -5.67
N GLY A 11 8.70 4.41 -4.43
CA GLY A 11 7.45 5.11 -4.11
C GLY A 11 6.19 4.40 -4.61
N GLY A 12 6.27 3.10 -4.91
CA GLY A 12 5.14 2.32 -5.43
C GLY A 12 4.43 1.49 -4.36
N HIS A 13 3.25 1.00 -4.68
CA HIS A 13 2.42 0.16 -3.82
C HIS A 13 2.47 -1.30 -4.27
N VAL A 14 2.17 -2.24 -3.37
CA VAL A 14 2.31 -3.68 -3.60
C VAL A 14 0.98 -4.41 -3.43
N MET A 15 0.68 -5.33 -4.35
CA MET A 15 -0.40 -6.30 -4.23
C MET A 15 0.16 -7.67 -3.87
N LEU A 16 -0.35 -8.29 -2.81
CA LEU A 16 -0.08 -9.68 -2.46
C LEU A 16 -1.29 -10.54 -2.83
N ALA A 17 -1.19 -11.23 -3.97
CA ALA A 17 -2.25 -12.09 -4.48
C ALA A 17 -1.98 -13.53 -4.06
N ASP A 18 -2.60 -13.97 -2.96
CA ASP A 18 -2.26 -15.26 -2.35
C ASP A 18 -3.40 -15.83 -1.51
N ALA A 19 -3.25 -17.11 -1.13
CA ALA A 19 -4.15 -17.78 -0.20
C ALA A 19 -4.15 -17.12 1.19
N HIS A 20 -5.12 -17.49 2.01
CA HIS A 20 -5.22 -17.03 3.40
C HIS A 20 -4.13 -17.66 4.29
N GLY A 21 -3.76 -16.97 5.35
CA GLY A 21 -2.91 -17.53 6.41
C GLY A 21 -1.41 -17.62 6.12
N VAL A 22 -0.93 -17.10 5.00
CA VAL A 22 0.50 -17.15 4.60
C VAL A 22 1.38 -16.06 5.23
N GLY A 23 0.88 -15.30 6.20
CA GLY A 23 1.69 -14.32 6.93
C GLY A 23 1.74 -12.91 6.33
N LYS A 24 0.81 -12.55 5.41
CA LYS A 24 0.76 -11.20 4.79
C LYS A 24 0.72 -10.06 5.79
N THR A 25 -0.14 -10.16 6.80
CA THR A 25 -0.25 -9.16 7.89
C THR A 25 1.04 -9.06 8.68
N SER A 26 1.67 -10.20 8.92
CA SER A 26 2.95 -10.29 9.62
C SER A 26 4.05 -9.56 8.86
N LEU A 27 4.15 -9.80 7.55
CA LEU A 27 5.10 -9.13 6.68
C LEU A 27 4.89 -7.60 6.65
N ALA A 28 3.64 -7.14 6.50
CA ALA A 28 3.33 -5.71 6.48
C ALA A 28 3.71 -5.01 7.79
N ARG A 29 3.45 -5.65 8.95
CA ARG A 29 3.87 -5.14 10.25
C ARG A 29 5.38 -5.11 10.41
N ALA A 30 6.10 -6.15 9.92
CA ALA A 30 7.55 -6.19 9.96
C ALA A 30 8.17 -5.03 9.18
N LEU A 31 7.66 -4.78 7.96
CA LEU A 31 8.11 -3.67 7.14
C LEU A 31 7.87 -2.32 7.82
N ALA A 32 6.68 -2.08 8.35
CA ALA A 32 6.38 -0.85 9.09
C ALA A 32 7.25 -0.70 10.34
N GLY A 33 7.50 -1.81 11.07
CA GLY A 33 8.33 -1.83 12.27
C GLY A 33 9.84 -1.72 12.00
N SER A 34 10.29 -1.96 10.75
CA SER A 34 11.70 -1.81 10.36
C SER A 34 12.12 -0.35 10.20
N ILE A 35 11.17 0.58 10.21
CA ILE A 35 11.41 2.01 10.06
C ILE A 35 11.21 2.71 11.40
N ARG A 36 12.21 3.49 11.80
CA ARG A 36 12.09 4.46 12.90
C ARG A 36 11.47 5.73 12.34
N TRP A 37 10.27 6.03 12.78
CA TRP A 37 9.56 7.25 12.42
C TRP A 37 10.16 8.41 13.19
N VAL A 38 10.80 9.32 12.48
CA VAL A 38 11.39 10.54 13.04
C VAL A 38 10.32 11.63 12.90
N LYS A 39 10.03 12.33 13.99
CA LYS A 39 9.19 13.53 13.92
C LYS A 39 9.97 14.58 13.14
N ASP A 40 9.47 14.93 11.97
CA ASP A 40 10.00 16.06 11.22
C ASP A 40 9.41 17.33 11.86
N GLU A 41 10.24 18.18 12.46
CA GLU A 41 9.78 19.40 13.16
C GLU A 41 8.96 20.32 12.23
N ALA A 42 9.18 20.23 10.92
CA ALA A 42 8.42 20.99 9.91
C ALA A 42 7.01 20.41 9.63
N LEU A 43 6.76 19.12 9.92
CA LEU A 43 5.48 18.44 9.69
C LEU A 43 4.77 18.08 11.01
N SER A 44 5.43 18.28 12.16
CA SER A 44 4.98 17.78 13.46
C SER A 44 3.64 18.33 13.92
N ASP A 45 3.38 19.63 13.68
CA ASP A 45 2.16 20.27 14.21
C ASP A 45 0.90 19.87 13.40
N ALA A 46 1.03 19.65 12.11
CA ALA A 46 -0.11 19.23 11.26
C ALA A 46 -0.36 17.71 11.36
N ALA A 47 0.69 16.91 11.42
CA ALA A 47 0.59 15.45 11.47
C ALA A 47 0.11 14.94 12.84
N ASP A 48 0.63 15.48 13.94
CA ASP A 48 0.20 15.15 15.31
C ASP A 48 -1.25 15.60 15.55
N SER A 49 -1.68 16.74 14.97
CA SER A 49 -3.05 17.24 15.06
C SER A 49 -4.04 16.42 14.24
N GLN A 50 -3.58 15.73 13.18
CA GLN A 50 -4.41 14.89 12.30
C GLN A 50 -4.46 13.42 12.72
N GLY A 51 -3.71 12.98 13.75
CA GLY A 51 -3.73 11.60 14.25
C GLY A 51 -3.12 10.58 13.28
N ILE A 52 -2.11 10.97 12.50
CA ILE A 52 -1.40 10.10 11.55
C ILE A 52 -0.72 8.95 12.29
N LYS A 53 -0.92 7.73 11.79
CA LYS A 53 -0.37 6.49 12.37
C LYS A 53 0.83 6.01 11.57
N HIS A 54 1.75 5.30 12.23
CA HIS A 54 2.85 4.63 11.52
C HIS A 54 2.35 3.44 10.70
N PHE A 55 1.40 2.69 11.25
CA PHE A 55 0.79 1.53 10.62
C PHE A 55 -0.71 1.51 10.85
N SER A 56 -1.46 1.16 9.83
CA SER A 56 -2.90 0.91 9.91
C SER A 56 -3.26 -0.37 9.14
N ARG A 57 -4.27 -1.08 9.64
CA ARG A 57 -4.85 -2.23 8.96
C ARG A 57 -6.30 -1.96 8.67
N ILE A 58 -6.68 -2.14 7.41
CA ILE A 58 -8.04 -2.06 6.92
C ILE A 58 -8.46 -3.48 6.54
N GLN A 59 -9.36 -4.07 7.33
CA GLN A 59 -9.99 -5.33 6.97
C GLN A 59 -11.17 -5.03 6.06
N CYS A 60 -11.04 -5.34 4.78
CA CYS A 60 -12.08 -5.06 3.80
C CYS A 60 -13.26 -6.00 3.97
N THR A 61 -14.45 -5.44 3.90
CA THR A 61 -15.74 -6.14 3.94
C THR A 61 -16.69 -5.47 2.95
N VAL A 62 -17.77 -6.15 2.60
CA VAL A 62 -18.74 -5.66 1.59
C VAL A 62 -19.56 -4.46 2.07
N ASP A 63 -19.65 -4.27 3.36
CA ASP A 63 -20.39 -3.18 4.03
C ASP A 63 -19.52 -1.97 4.33
N LEU A 64 -18.20 -2.06 4.13
CA LEU A 64 -17.30 -0.93 4.37
C LEU A 64 -17.58 0.22 3.40
N LEU A 65 -17.81 1.40 3.94
CA LEU A 65 -18.09 2.61 3.18
C LEU A 65 -16.81 3.42 2.95
N PRO A 66 -16.77 4.31 1.94
CA PRO A 66 -15.62 5.21 1.74
C PRO A 66 -15.22 5.99 3.00
N GLN A 67 -16.19 6.50 3.75
CA GLN A 67 -15.96 7.25 4.99
C GLN A 67 -15.28 6.45 6.09
N ASP A 68 -15.45 5.13 6.12
CA ASP A 68 -14.82 4.25 7.10
C ASP A 68 -13.32 4.09 6.82
N ILE A 69 -12.90 4.34 5.58
CA ILE A 69 -11.50 4.29 5.11
C ILE A 69 -10.88 5.68 5.12
N LEU A 70 -11.57 6.65 4.52
CA LEU A 70 -11.04 7.99 4.27
C LEU A 70 -11.21 8.93 5.47
N GLY A 71 -12.21 8.69 6.31
CA GLY A 71 -12.60 9.58 7.38
C GLY A 71 -13.87 10.36 7.03
N PHE A 72 -14.32 11.14 7.99
CA PHE A 72 -15.56 11.94 7.91
C PHE A 72 -15.49 13.15 8.81
N SER A 73 -16.34 14.15 8.54
CA SER A 73 -16.46 15.31 9.42
C SER A 73 -17.63 15.15 10.39
N ARG A 74 -17.47 15.63 11.60
CA ARG A 74 -18.53 15.69 12.60
C ARG A 74 -18.45 16.96 13.44
N PHE A 75 -19.58 17.34 14.04
CA PHE A 75 -19.61 18.40 15.04
C PHE A 75 -19.05 17.89 16.36
N LEU A 76 -18.12 18.62 16.95
CA LEU A 76 -17.57 18.32 18.28
C LEU A 76 -18.25 19.18 19.34
N GLY A 77 -18.96 18.54 20.26
CA GLY A 77 -19.63 19.19 21.37
C GLY A 77 -20.72 20.19 20.94
N SER A 78 -20.82 21.29 21.67
CA SER A 78 -21.78 22.38 21.40
C SER A 78 -21.26 23.42 20.39
N SER A 79 -20.07 23.22 19.82
CA SER A 79 -19.52 24.10 18.79
C SER A 79 -20.17 23.80 17.43
N SER A 80 -20.53 24.85 16.69
CA SER A 80 -21.03 24.73 15.32
C SER A 80 -19.91 24.43 14.31
N GLN A 81 -18.73 24.04 14.77
CA GLN A 81 -17.57 23.79 13.92
C GLN A 81 -17.49 22.30 13.56
N LEU A 82 -17.46 22.04 12.25
CA LEU A 82 -17.16 20.71 11.69
C LEU A 82 -15.67 20.41 11.88
N THR A 83 -15.39 19.24 12.45
CA THR A 83 -14.03 18.75 12.62
C THR A 83 -13.87 17.47 11.83
N PHE A 84 -12.83 17.41 11.00
CA PHE A 84 -12.49 16.19 10.26
C PHE A 84 -11.89 15.15 11.19
N ILE A 85 -12.37 13.93 11.09
CA ILE A 85 -11.85 12.76 11.77
C ILE A 85 -11.20 11.86 10.72
N PRO A 86 -9.86 11.78 10.69
CA PRO A 86 -9.15 11.00 9.67
C PRO A 86 -9.46 9.50 9.83
N GLY A 87 -9.67 8.86 8.69
CA GLY A 87 -9.85 7.41 8.62
C GLY A 87 -8.54 6.64 8.70
N PRO A 88 -8.61 5.30 8.69
CA PRO A 88 -7.42 4.45 8.79
C PRO A 88 -6.44 4.57 7.62
N ILE A 89 -6.79 5.21 6.51
CA ILE A 89 -5.88 5.48 5.40
C ILE A 89 -4.81 6.52 5.76
N PHE A 90 -5.04 7.34 6.78
CA PHE A 90 -4.06 8.31 7.29
C PHE A 90 -3.00 7.61 8.14
N ALA A 91 -2.19 6.82 7.47
CA ALA A 91 -1.05 6.14 8.04
C ALA A 91 0.06 6.03 6.99
N HIS A 92 1.31 6.02 7.43
CA HIS A 92 2.45 5.84 6.53
C HIS A 92 2.45 4.45 5.85
N TYR A 93 2.08 3.42 6.61
CA TYR A 93 1.90 2.05 6.13
C TYR A 93 0.45 1.62 6.29
N VAL A 94 -0.18 1.29 5.20
CA VAL A 94 -1.55 0.78 5.18
C VAL A 94 -1.57 -0.65 4.63
N LEU A 95 -1.99 -1.59 5.47
CA LEU A 95 -2.35 -2.93 5.02
C LEU A 95 -3.85 -2.96 4.72
N CYS A 96 -4.20 -3.18 3.47
CA CYS A 96 -5.58 -3.35 3.03
C CYS A 96 -5.83 -4.83 2.75
N ASP A 97 -6.45 -5.53 3.71
CA ASP A 97 -6.71 -6.97 3.61
C ASP A 97 -7.99 -7.23 2.80
N GLU A 98 -7.86 -8.10 1.78
CA GLU A 98 -8.96 -8.56 0.92
C GLU A 98 -9.67 -7.43 0.17
N ILE A 99 -8.89 -6.58 -0.50
CA ILE A 99 -9.39 -5.37 -1.21
C ILE A 99 -10.53 -5.67 -2.21
N ASN A 100 -10.59 -6.88 -2.75
CA ASN A 100 -11.63 -7.33 -3.67
C ASN A 100 -12.99 -7.61 -2.98
N LEU A 101 -13.10 -7.47 -1.66
CA LEU A 101 -14.38 -7.42 -0.95
C LEU A 101 -15.00 -6.03 -0.90
N LEU A 102 -14.24 -4.98 -1.16
CA LEU A 102 -14.78 -3.61 -1.21
C LEU A 102 -15.75 -3.44 -2.38
N THR A 103 -16.84 -2.72 -2.14
CA THR A 103 -17.73 -2.32 -3.23
C THR A 103 -17.01 -1.44 -4.26
N PRO A 104 -17.44 -1.40 -5.54
CA PRO A 104 -16.81 -0.57 -6.57
C PRO A 104 -16.69 0.91 -6.19
N LYS A 105 -17.65 1.44 -5.45
CA LYS A 105 -17.62 2.82 -4.95
C LYS A 105 -16.48 3.03 -3.96
N THR A 106 -16.33 2.14 -3.00
CA THR A 106 -15.29 2.19 -1.98
C THR A 106 -13.92 1.92 -2.57
N GLN A 107 -13.82 0.97 -3.52
CA GLN A 107 -12.61 0.74 -4.30
C GLN A 107 -12.15 2.02 -5.03
N GLY A 108 -13.08 2.71 -5.72
CA GLY A 108 -12.78 3.94 -6.44
C GLY A 108 -12.16 5.01 -5.55
N SER A 109 -12.75 5.27 -4.40
CA SER A 109 -12.25 6.25 -3.44
C SER A 109 -10.89 5.85 -2.85
N PHE A 110 -10.70 4.57 -2.52
CA PHE A 110 -9.43 4.05 -2.03
C PHE A 110 -8.31 4.21 -3.07
N PHE A 111 -8.58 3.82 -4.32
CA PHE A 111 -7.59 3.92 -5.39
C PHE A 111 -7.27 5.35 -5.79
N GLN A 112 -8.24 6.27 -5.69
CA GLN A 112 -7.99 7.68 -5.89
C GLN A 112 -7.01 8.20 -4.83
N ALA A 113 -7.28 7.95 -3.55
CA ALA A 113 -6.39 8.34 -2.47
C ALA A 113 -4.97 7.75 -2.62
N MET A 114 -4.89 6.48 -3.06
CA MET A 114 -3.62 5.81 -3.33
C MET A 114 -2.81 6.49 -4.45
N GLU A 115 -3.46 6.98 -5.49
CA GLU A 115 -2.81 7.58 -6.66
C GLU A 115 -2.47 9.06 -6.45
N GLU A 116 -3.39 9.81 -5.89
CA GLU A 116 -3.26 11.26 -5.71
C GLU A 116 -2.56 11.63 -4.40
N GLN A 117 -2.40 10.67 -3.48
CA GLN A 117 -1.90 10.88 -2.11
C GLN A 117 -2.68 11.96 -1.35
N THR A 118 -3.93 12.15 -1.73
CA THR A 118 -4.86 13.08 -1.10
C THR A 118 -6.22 12.44 -0.90
N VAL A 119 -6.96 12.95 0.07
CA VAL A 119 -8.34 12.55 0.35
C VAL A 119 -9.23 13.78 0.34
N THR A 120 -10.28 13.77 -0.46
CA THR A 120 -11.27 14.85 -0.48
C THR A 120 -12.55 14.42 0.23
N VAL A 121 -12.88 15.08 1.32
CA VAL A 121 -14.11 14.86 2.11
C VAL A 121 -14.84 16.19 2.26
N GLU A 122 -16.12 16.24 1.89
CA GLU A 122 -16.97 17.43 2.02
C GLU A 122 -16.33 18.70 1.46
N SER A 123 -15.75 18.58 0.27
CA SER A 123 -15.07 19.67 -0.47
C SER A 123 -13.75 20.16 0.14
N ASN A 124 -13.26 19.53 1.20
CA ASN A 124 -11.93 19.78 1.74
C ASN A 124 -10.98 18.65 1.31
N THR A 125 -9.77 19.03 0.87
CA THR A 125 -8.73 18.08 0.49
C THR A 125 -7.67 18.03 1.59
N TYR A 126 -7.33 16.81 1.99
CA TYR A 126 -6.36 16.50 3.02
C TYR A 126 -5.23 15.68 2.41
N GLU A 127 -4.00 16.04 2.67
CA GLU A 127 -2.83 15.30 2.22
C GLU A 127 -2.63 14.04 3.07
N LEU A 128 -2.24 12.94 2.41
CA LEU A 128 -1.81 11.73 3.09
C LEU A 128 -0.34 11.88 3.53
N PRO A 129 0.10 11.11 4.54
CA PRO A 129 1.47 11.22 5.04
C PRO A 129 2.50 10.80 3.98
N ASP A 130 3.68 11.43 4.01
CA ASP A 130 4.84 11.06 3.20
C ASP A 130 5.96 10.54 4.11
N PRO A 131 6.56 9.36 3.85
CA PRO A 131 6.21 8.40 2.80
C PRO A 131 4.86 7.71 3.05
N PHE A 132 4.16 7.37 1.96
CA PHE A 132 2.89 6.65 2.00
C PHE A 132 3.00 5.34 1.22
N PHE A 133 2.76 4.22 1.90
CA PHE A 133 2.92 2.90 1.30
C PHE A 133 1.73 1.99 1.60
N ILE A 134 1.18 1.39 0.56
CA ILE A 134 0.08 0.45 0.66
C ILE A 134 0.54 -0.95 0.29
N ILE A 135 0.22 -1.90 1.15
CA ILE A 135 0.21 -3.32 0.82
C ILE A 135 -1.25 -3.77 0.81
N SER A 136 -1.76 -4.12 -0.36
CA SER A 136 -3.08 -4.72 -0.48
C SER A 136 -2.98 -6.22 -0.62
N THR A 137 -3.94 -6.94 -0.07
CA THR A 137 -4.05 -8.38 -0.28
C THR A 137 -5.29 -8.70 -1.11
N MET A 138 -5.18 -9.72 -1.93
CA MET A 138 -6.28 -10.26 -2.71
C MET A 138 -6.25 -11.78 -2.63
N ASN A 139 -7.39 -12.40 -2.41
CA ASN A 139 -7.52 -13.84 -2.51
C ASN A 139 -7.89 -14.24 -3.95
N LEU A 140 -7.05 -15.08 -4.56
CA LEU A 140 -7.29 -15.58 -5.93
C LEU A 140 -8.25 -16.78 -5.96
N LYS A 141 -8.43 -17.48 -4.83
CA LYS A 141 -9.28 -18.66 -4.70
C LYS A 141 -10.41 -18.35 -3.73
N GLY A 142 -11.58 -18.07 -4.26
CA GLY A 142 -12.75 -17.79 -3.44
C GLY A 142 -13.86 -17.14 -4.25
N VAL A 143 -14.99 -16.90 -3.62
CA VAL A 143 -16.08 -16.13 -4.22
C VAL A 143 -15.72 -14.65 -4.08
N HIS A 144 -15.25 -14.08 -5.16
CA HIS A 144 -14.95 -12.65 -5.22
C HIS A 144 -16.22 -11.90 -5.60
N LEU A 145 -16.71 -11.07 -4.69
CA LEU A 145 -17.92 -10.29 -4.94
C LEU A 145 -17.68 -9.16 -5.93
N PHE A 146 -16.49 -8.50 -5.84
CA PHE A 146 -16.11 -7.37 -6.67
C PHE A 146 -14.67 -7.49 -7.17
N PRO A 147 -14.47 -8.11 -8.35
CA PRO A 147 -13.12 -8.23 -8.92
C PRO A 147 -12.55 -6.84 -9.22
N LEU A 148 -11.24 -6.72 -9.06
CA LEU A 148 -10.53 -5.48 -9.41
C LEU A 148 -10.40 -5.37 -10.93
N PRO A 149 -10.89 -4.30 -11.56
CA PRO A 149 -10.62 -4.02 -12.97
C PRO A 149 -9.12 -3.80 -13.21
N ALA A 150 -8.66 -4.12 -14.41
CA ALA A 150 -7.25 -3.96 -14.76
C ALA A 150 -6.69 -2.54 -14.55
N PRO A 151 -7.43 -1.43 -14.80
CA PRO A 151 -6.92 -0.09 -14.46
C PRO A 151 -6.64 0.13 -12.98
N GLN A 152 -7.31 -0.61 -12.08
CA GLN A 152 -7.05 -0.56 -10.65
C GLN A 152 -5.83 -1.40 -10.27
N LEU A 153 -5.69 -2.59 -10.88
CA LEU A 153 -4.49 -3.43 -10.69
C LEU A 153 -3.23 -2.72 -11.20
N ASP A 154 -3.33 -1.97 -12.28
CA ASP A 154 -2.23 -1.19 -12.86
C ASP A 154 -1.71 -0.07 -11.92
N ARG A 155 -2.39 0.26 -10.84
CA ARG A 155 -1.93 1.21 -9.82
C ARG A 155 -0.91 0.61 -8.87
N PHE A 156 -0.89 -0.71 -8.71
CA PHE A 156 0.17 -1.38 -7.98
C PHE A 156 1.44 -1.47 -8.83
N MET A 157 2.60 -1.27 -8.20
CA MET A 157 3.89 -1.39 -8.88
C MET A 157 4.21 -2.84 -9.19
N VAL A 158 3.97 -3.73 -8.23
CA VAL A 158 4.17 -5.17 -8.38
C VAL A 158 3.01 -5.94 -7.76
N GLN A 159 2.71 -7.07 -8.38
CA GLN A 159 1.83 -8.10 -7.82
C GLN A 159 2.68 -9.32 -7.51
N LEU A 160 2.68 -9.77 -6.27
CA LEU A 160 3.53 -10.84 -5.78
C LEU A 160 2.69 -11.93 -5.10
N SER A 161 3.24 -13.14 -5.09
CA SER A 161 2.78 -14.26 -4.29
C SER A 161 3.86 -14.64 -3.28
N MET A 162 3.48 -14.91 -2.04
CA MET A 162 4.40 -15.40 -1.00
C MET A 162 4.50 -16.92 -1.03
N GLY A 163 3.45 -17.59 -1.50
CA GLY A 163 3.31 -19.03 -1.42
C GLY A 163 3.10 -19.54 0.01
N TYR A 164 2.97 -20.85 0.14
CA TYR A 164 2.98 -21.50 1.46
C TYR A 164 4.42 -21.67 1.95
N PRO A 165 4.66 -21.60 3.28
CA PRO A 165 5.95 -21.93 3.85
C PRO A 165 6.30 -23.41 3.57
N ASP A 166 7.56 -23.73 3.57
CA ASP A 166 7.98 -25.13 3.48
C ASP A 166 7.65 -25.88 4.80
N SER A 167 7.75 -27.21 4.79
CA SER A 167 7.36 -28.03 5.95
C SER A 167 8.19 -27.77 7.21
N ARG A 168 9.43 -27.28 7.07
CA ARG A 168 10.30 -26.92 8.20
C ARG A 168 9.88 -25.58 8.81
N ASP A 169 9.63 -24.60 7.94
CA ASP A 169 9.16 -23.30 8.35
C ASP A 169 7.75 -23.37 8.96
N GLU A 170 6.86 -24.18 8.38
CA GLU A 170 5.54 -24.41 8.93
C GLU A 170 5.59 -25.06 10.33
N ALA A 171 6.44 -26.07 10.52
CA ALA A 171 6.67 -26.66 11.83
C ALA A 171 7.25 -25.65 12.84
N SER A 172 8.11 -24.73 12.37
CA SER A 172 8.68 -23.66 13.20
C SER A 172 7.59 -22.66 13.62
N ILE A 173 6.73 -22.26 12.69
CA ILE A 173 5.58 -21.38 12.94
C ILE A 173 4.66 -22.00 14.01
N ILE A 174 4.33 -23.27 13.87
CA ILE A 174 3.48 -24.00 14.84
C ILE A 174 4.11 -24.00 16.22
N LYS A 175 5.42 -24.25 16.32
CA LYS A 175 6.14 -24.28 17.61
C LYS A 175 6.22 -22.90 18.26
N GLN A 176 6.34 -21.83 17.49
CA GLN A 176 6.49 -20.45 17.98
C GLN A 176 5.15 -19.78 18.26
N HIS A 177 4.08 -20.26 17.65
CA HIS A 177 2.75 -19.64 17.68
C HIS A 177 1.98 -19.85 18.98
N GLY A 178 2.50 -19.46 20.06
CA GLY A 178 1.82 -19.53 21.35
C GLY A 178 2.57 -18.80 22.48
N ARG A 179 3.74 -18.25 22.20
CA ARG A 179 4.61 -17.74 23.28
C ARG A 179 5.20 -16.34 23.09
N ASP A 180 5.30 -15.81 21.86
CA ASP A 180 5.95 -14.51 21.64
C ASP A 180 5.25 -13.69 20.58
N ASP A 181 4.97 -12.43 20.92
CA ASP A 181 4.70 -11.40 19.93
C ASP A 181 6.03 -11.03 19.27
N ALA A 182 6.33 -11.73 18.16
CA ALA A 182 7.59 -11.56 17.42
C ALA A 182 7.84 -10.09 17.00
N TRP A 183 6.77 -9.30 17.01
CA TRP A 183 6.77 -7.87 16.64
C TRP A 183 7.36 -6.98 17.73
N SER A 184 7.24 -7.35 18.99
CA SER A 184 7.76 -6.59 20.12
C SER A 184 9.28 -6.52 20.16
N ARG A 185 9.95 -7.40 19.42
CA ARG A 185 11.41 -7.51 19.33
C ARG A 185 12.01 -6.92 18.05
N PHE A 186 11.18 -6.39 17.16
CA PHE A 186 11.65 -5.85 15.88
C PHE A 186 12.31 -4.49 16.12
N ALA A 187 13.62 -4.41 15.86
CA ALA A 187 14.35 -3.16 15.93
C ALA A 187 14.31 -2.45 14.57
N PRO A 188 13.99 -1.15 14.52
CA PRO A 188 14.11 -0.37 13.29
C PRO A 188 15.55 -0.40 12.75
N VAL A 189 15.69 -0.54 11.43
CA VAL A 189 16.98 -0.60 10.74
C VAL A 189 17.29 0.65 9.93
N ILE A 190 16.24 1.44 9.61
CA ILE A 190 16.35 2.73 8.91
C ILE A 190 15.42 3.76 9.55
N THR A 191 15.60 5.02 9.21
CA THR A 191 14.69 6.11 9.57
C THR A 191 13.76 6.46 8.42
N SER A 192 12.62 7.10 8.74
CA SER A 192 11.71 7.64 7.70
C SER A 192 12.39 8.68 6.82
N SER A 193 13.28 9.50 7.38
CA SER A 193 14.08 10.48 6.62
C SER A 193 15.03 9.82 5.62
N GLU A 194 15.69 8.72 6.00
CA GLU A 194 16.54 7.95 5.08
C GLU A 194 15.71 7.31 3.96
N MET A 195 14.51 6.81 4.27
CA MET A 195 13.60 6.27 3.26
C MET A 195 13.21 7.33 2.22
N LEU A 196 12.82 8.52 2.65
CA LEU A 196 12.52 9.64 1.76
C LEU A 196 13.73 10.07 0.95
N GLN A 197 14.92 10.05 1.53
CA GLN A 197 16.15 10.33 0.82
C GLN A 197 16.38 9.30 -0.30
N TRP A 198 16.18 8.02 -0.06
CA TRP A 198 16.32 6.98 -1.07
C TRP A 198 15.30 7.13 -2.19
N GLN A 199 14.06 7.46 -1.88
CA GLN A 199 13.03 7.73 -2.90
C GLN A 199 13.44 8.89 -3.82
N ARG A 200 13.97 9.98 -3.25
CA ARG A 200 14.50 11.13 -4.04
C ARG A 200 15.71 10.76 -4.91
N LEU A 201 16.57 9.85 -4.42
CA LEU A 201 17.70 9.36 -5.21
C LEU A 201 17.25 8.56 -6.43
N VAL A 202 16.20 7.74 -6.30
CA VAL A 202 15.61 7.01 -7.42
C VAL A 202 15.10 7.96 -8.51
N ASP A 203 14.43 9.04 -8.13
CA ASP A 203 13.94 10.04 -9.08
C ASP A 203 15.09 10.77 -9.82
N GLY A 204 16.28 10.78 -9.25
CA GLY A 204 17.50 11.37 -9.84
C GLY A 204 18.29 10.43 -10.75
N VAL A 205 17.93 9.15 -10.86
CA VAL A 205 18.65 8.18 -11.69
C VAL A 205 18.38 8.43 -13.18
N SER A 206 19.43 8.68 -13.94
CA SER A 206 19.30 8.81 -15.39
C SER A 206 19.31 7.45 -16.07
N ILE A 207 18.35 7.22 -16.96
CA ILE A 207 18.21 5.97 -17.71
C ILE A 207 18.71 6.20 -19.15
N HIS A 208 19.60 5.31 -19.62
CA HIS A 208 20.06 5.37 -21.00
C HIS A 208 18.92 5.09 -21.99
N ASN A 209 18.93 5.77 -23.14
CA ASN A 209 17.86 5.65 -24.14
C ASN A 209 17.62 4.19 -24.59
N ASP A 210 18.66 3.38 -24.75
CA ASP A 210 18.53 1.96 -25.13
C ASP A 210 17.72 1.16 -24.09
N ILE A 211 17.85 1.49 -22.82
CA ILE A 211 17.06 0.86 -21.75
C ILE A 211 15.61 1.32 -21.83
N VAL A 212 15.37 2.60 -22.10
CA VAL A 212 14.00 3.11 -22.33
C VAL A 212 13.35 2.42 -23.51
N ASP A 213 14.07 2.29 -24.65
CA ASP A 213 13.57 1.61 -25.84
C ASP A 213 13.29 0.14 -25.56
N TYR A 214 14.14 -0.54 -24.80
CA TYR A 214 13.93 -1.92 -24.38
C TYR A 214 12.68 -2.07 -23.51
N ILE A 215 12.49 -1.21 -22.52
CA ILE A 215 11.27 -1.20 -21.68
C ILE A 215 10.02 -1.00 -22.53
N VAL A 216 10.05 -0.03 -23.46
CA VAL A 216 8.95 0.25 -24.39
C VAL A 216 8.65 -0.98 -25.24
N ALA A 217 9.69 -1.65 -25.78
CA ALA A 217 9.51 -2.86 -26.58
C ALA A 217 8.85 -3.99 -25.77
N CYS A 218 9.29 -4.22 -24.54
CA CYS A 218 8.68 -5.19 -23.62
C CYS A 218 7.21 -4.88 -23.35
N VAL A 219 6.89 -3.63 -22.97
CA VAL A 219 5.50 -3.19 -22.69
C VAL A 219 4.62 -3.34 -23.95
N ARG A 220 5.13 -2.95 -25.12
CA ARG A 220 4.39 -3.11 -26.40
C ARG A 220 4.16 -4.56 -26.74
N GLN A 221 5.12 -5.44 -26.52
CA GLN A 221 4.99 -6.86 -26.78
C GLN A 221 3.82 -7.49 -26.01
N THR A 222 3.60 -7.08 -24.75
CA THR A 222 2.44 -7.57 -23.96
C THR A 222 1.10 -7.25 -24.61
N ARG A 223 1.01 -6.19 -25.42
CA ARG A 223 -0.25 -5.76 -26.07
C ARG A 223 -0.59 -6.57 -27.33
N HIS A 224 0.36 -7.31 -27.85
CA HIS A 224 0.23 -8.09 -29.09
C HIS A 224 0.44 -9.58 -28.86
N HIS A 225 0.80 -10.01 -27.64
CA HIS A 225 1.04 -11.42 -27.36
C HIS A 225 -0.30 -12.18 -27.24
N PRO A 226 -0.46 -13.33 -27.95
CA PRO A 226 -1.72 -14.06 -27.98
C PRO A 226 -2.19 -14.58 -26.62
N ASP A 227 -1.25 -14.87 -25.70
CA ASP A 227 -1.57 -15.40 -24.37
C ASP A 227 -1.83 -14.30 -23.33
N VAL A 228 -1.73 -13.02 -23.70
CA VAL A 228 -1.97 -11.89 -22.82
C VAL A 228 -3.35 -11.31 -23.09
N LEU A 229 -4.27 -11.53 -22.16
CA LEU A 229 -5.65 -11.03 -22.26
C LEU A 229 -5.71 -9.50 -22.28
N MET A 230 -4.82 -8.83 -21.53
CA MET A 230 -4.76 -7.38 -21.45
C MET A 230 -3.30 -6.92 -21.35
N GLY A 231 -2.83 -6.19 -22.35
CA GLY A 231 -1.47 -5.66 -22.41
C GLY A 231 -1.22 -4.55 -21.39
N ALA A 232 0.03 -4.38 -21.01
CA ALA A 232 0.49 -3.38 -20.05
C ALA A 232 0.25 -1.94 -20.55
N SER A 233 -0.07 -1.04 -19.62
CA SER A 233 -0.29 0.37 -19.89
C SER A 233 1.05 1.14 -20.03
N PRO A 234 1.05 2.38 -20.56
CA PRO A 234 2.23 3.24 -20.50
C PRO A 234 2.72 3.50 -19.05
N ARG A 235 1.80 3.52 -18.08
CA ARG A 235 2.12 3.66 -16.64
C ARG A 235 3.03 2.51 -16.16
N THR A 236 2.80 1.29 -16.63
CA THR A 236 3.67 0.14 -16.34
C THR A 236 5.10 0.40 -16.80
N GLY A 237 5.30 1.01 -17.98
CA GLY A 237 6.63 1.39 -18.47
C GLY A 237 7.34 2.35 -17.51
N VAL A 238 6.62 3.36 -17.00
CA VAL A 238 7.15 4.30 -16.00
C VAL A 238 7.51 3.59 -14.70
N LYS A 239 6.72 2.62 -14.26
CA LYS A 239 7.02 1.85 -13.04
C LYS A 239 8.22 0.94 -13.19
N VAL A 240 8.40 0.33 -14.36
CA VAL A 240 9.56 -0.53 -14.66
C VAL A 240 10.85 0.29 -14.76
N SER A 241 10.76 1.57 -15.11
CA SER A 241 11.92 2.45 -15.22
C SER A 241 12.38 3.04 -13.87
N ARG A 242 11.62 2.87 -12.83
CA ARG A 242 11.94 3.25 -11.45
C ARG A 242 12.49 2.07 -10.65
#